data_4e9a58eeb027f081f3c6e178d83da45a
#
_entry.id   4e9a58eeb027f081f3c6e178d83da45a
#
_cell.length_a   1.000
_cell.length_b   1.000
_cell.length_c   1.000
_cell.angle_alpha   90.00
_cell.angle_beta   90.00
_cell.angle_gamma   90.00
#
_symmetry.space_group_name_H-M   'P 1'
#
loop_
_entity.id
_entity.type
_entity.pdbx_description
1 polymer ?
#
loop_
_entity_poly.entity_id
_entity_poly.type
_entity_poly.pdbx_seq_one_letter_code
_entity_poly.pdbx_strand_id
1 'polypeptide(L)'
;MSSRARRPRFRSLLACTALVWAGACAAATPSSKQGIAYRWVDEQGVVHYGDHIPPQYASQDRAILNNQGVEVGHLEAQKSQEQVSAAARERATQMKQRQHDAFLITTYTSVKDIEALRDVRLDQLRGQRAAAEQYTDSLRVRLATLQTRALTFRPYSSRADARRMPDDLAENLVRTLNELNEQSHELAVKTQEETTLRAQFQADIERYRALHTIHSQ
;
A
#
# COMPACT_ATOMS: atom_id res chain seq x y z
N MET A 1 -13.06 7.04 -47.75
CA MET A 1 -13.55 8.39 -47.98
C MET A 1 -12.73 9.30 -47.09
N SER A 2 -11.61 9.72 -47.48
CA SER A 2 -11.07 10.80 -48.30
C SER A 2 -11.67 12.18 -47.98
N SER A 3 -10.92 13.01 -47.28
CA SER A 3 -10.93 14.45 -47.52
C SER A 3 -9.62 15.09 -47.03
N ARG A 4 -8.83 15.49 -48.02
CA ARG A 4 -7.69 16.41 -47.98
C ARG A 4 -8.21 17.85 -48.02
N ALA A 5 -7.57 18.77 -47.32
CA ALA A 5 -7.53 20.20 -47.64
C ALA A 5 -6.26 20.79 -47.03
N ARG A 6 -5.29 21.08 -47.79
CA ARG A 6 -4.90 22.21 -48.68
C ARG A 6 -4.39 23.41 -47.86
N ARG A 7 -3.07 23.65 -47.97
CA ARG A 7 -2.36 24.91 -47.63
C ARG A 7 -2.60 25.94 -48.71
N PRO A 8 -2.51 27.24 -48.44
CA PRO A 8 -2.05 28.22 -49.44
C PRO A 8 -0.66 28.73 -49.10
N ARG A 9 0.15 28.75 -50.16
CA ARG A 9 1.37 29.53 -50.31
C ARG A 9 0.99 30.94 -50.73
N PHE A 10 1.61 31.94 -50.12
CA PHE A 10 1.71 33.27 -50.74
C PHE A 10 3.17 33.64 -50.92
N ARG A 11 3.48 34.00 -52.14
CA ARG A 11 4.78 34.49 -52.66
C ARG A 11 4.65 36.00 -52.92
N SER A 12 5.80 36.65 -52.78
CA SER A 12 6.22 37.89 -53.46
C SER A 12 5.85 39.19 -52.71
N LEU A 13 6.67 40.20 -52.60
CA LEU A 13 7.60 40.84 -53.55
C LEU A 13 8.52 41.83 -52.82
N LEU A 14 9.68 42.03 -53.42
CA LEU A 14 10.73 43.00 -53.17
C LEU A 14 10.23 44.47 -53.12
N ALA A 15 10.83 45.28 -52.22
CA ALA A 15 11.21 46.66 -52.56
C ALA A 15 12.34 47.14 -51.67
N CYS A 16 13.49 47.44 -52.28
CA CYS A 16 14.62 48.16 -51.71
C CYS A 16 14.26 49.61 -51.40
N THR A 17 14.60 50.11 -50.21
CA THR A 17 14.97 51.51 -50.04
C THR A 17 16.03 51.61 -48.93
N ALA A 18 17.24 52.00 -49.35
CA ALA A 18 18.33 52.37 -48.50
C ALA A 18 18.02 53.74 -47.88
N LEU A 19 18.08 53.82 -46.54
CA LEU A 19 18.23 55.13 -45.85
C LEU A 19 19.32 54.98 -44.79
N VAL A 20 20.42 55.60 -45.03
CA VAL A 20 21.54 55.85 -44.12
C VAL A 20 21.03 56.83 -43.05
N TRP A 21 21.12 56.45 -41.77
CA TRP A 21 21.09 57.42 -40.68
C TRP A 21 22.12 57.06 -39.63
N ALA A 22 22.93 58.08 -39.40
CA ALA A 22 24.05 58.08 -38.51
C ALA A 22 23.66 58.06 -37.03
N GLY A 23 24.46 57.36 -36.25
CA GLY A 23 24.95 57.73 -34.93
C GLY A 23 23.97 58.03 -33.83
N ALA A 24 23.83 57.05 -32.92
CA ALA A 24 23.80 57.29 -31.48
C ALA A 24 24.48 56.10 -30.81
N CYS A 25 25.72 56.26 -30.36
CA CYS A 25 26.33 55.42 -29.33
C CYS A 25 25.51 55.57 -28.07
N ALA A 26 24.51 54.77 -27.87
CA ALA A 26 23.95 54.54 -26.57
C ALA A 26 24.96 53.63 -25.82
N ALA A 27 25.71 54.22 -24.88
CA ALA A 27 26.47 53.48 -23.90
C ALA A 27 25.48 52.51 -23.21
N ALA A 28 25.56 51.23 -23.56
CA ALA A 28 24.91 50.18 -22.79
C ALA A 28 25.50 50.21 -21.38
N THR A 29 24.77 50.76 -20.44
CA THR A 29 25.06 50.57 -19.02
C THR A 29 25.08 49.04 -18.80
N PRO A 30 26.17 48.49 -18.25
CA PRO A 30 26.19 47.11 -17.87
C PRO A 30 25.07 46.93 -16.86
N SER A 31 24.00 46.23 -17.24
CA SER A 31 23.04 45.74 -16.30
C SER A 31 23.86 44.91 -15.29
N SER A 32 24.01 45.42 -14.09
CA SER A 32 24.60 44.68 -12.99
C SER A 32 23.70 43.50 -12.76
N LYS A 33 24.08 42.35 -13.35
CA LYS A 33 23.49 41.08 -12.93
C LYS A 33 23.74 41.02 -11.42
N GLN A 34 22.68 41.14 -10.65
CA GLN A 34 22.74 40.93 -9.22
C GLN A 34 23.36 39.55 -9.01
N GLY A 35 24.63 39.53 -8.62
CA GLY A 35 25.37 38.29 -8.41
C GLY A 35 24.72 37.58 -7.23
N ILE A 36 24.13 36.44 -7.49
CA ILE A 36 23.66 35.52 -6.46
C ILE A 36 24.83 34.61 -6.15
N ALA A 37 25.23 34.52 -4.89
CA ALA A 37 26.19 33.55 -4.41
C ALA A 37 25.47 32.49 -3.59
N TYR A 38 25.98 31.29 -3.65
CA TYR A 38 25.50 30.17 -2.86
C TYR A 38 26.52 29.82 -1.79
N ARG A 39 26.04 29.42 -0.62
CA ARG A 39 26.84 28.84 0.46
C ARG A 39 26.35 27.43 0.68
N TRP A 40 27.25 26.46 0.62
CA TRP A 40 26.98 25.06 0.92
C TRP A 40 28.06 24.44 1.75
N VAL A 41 27.82 23.27 2.36
CA VAL A 41 28.78 22.55 3.19
C VAL A 41 29.10 21.24 2.50
N ASP A 42 30.35 20.83 2.41
CA ASP A 42 30.74 19.54 1.86
C ASP A 42 30.62 18.41 2.90
N GLU A 43 30.94 17.17 2.47
CA GLU A 43 30.87 15.98 3.33
C GLU A 43 31.89 16.01 4.49
N GLN A 44 32.92 16.85 4.38
CA GLN A 44 33.95 17.05 5.40
C GLN A 44 33.56 18.18 6.38
N GLY A 45 32.43 18.84 6.18
CA GLY A 45 31.97 19.93 7.00
C GLY A 45 32.59 21.28 6.62
N VAL A 46 33.28 21.41 5.47
CA VAL A 46 33.87 22.66 5.00
C VAL A 46 32.81 23.50 4.29
N VAL A 47 32.78 24.79 4.63
CA VAL A 47 31.87 25.76 4.03
C VAL A 47 32.45 26.32 2.74
N HIS A 48 31.71 26.19 1.65
CA HIS A 48 32.04 26.71 0.33
C HIS A 48 31.11 27.85 -0.08
N TYR A 49 31.67 28.78 -0.88
CA TYR A 49 30.95 29.89 -1.47
C TYR A 49 31.22 29.93 -2.96
N GLY A 50 30.20 30.19 -3.79
CA GLY A 50 30.35 30.31 -5.24
C GLY A 50 29.10 30.80 -5.92
N ASP A 51 29.23 31.23 -7.15
CA ASP A 51 28.14 31.59 -8.05
C ASP A 51 27.49 30.35 -8.71
N HIS A 52 28.16 29.20 -8.58
CA HIS A 52 27.73 27.92 -9.15
C HIS A 52 28.00 26.78 -8.17
N ILE A 53 27.00 25.92 -7.97
CA ILE A 53 27.12 24.77 -7.08
C ILE A 53 27.50 23.55 -7.93
N PRO A 54 28.56 22.81 -7.59
CA PRO A 54 28.90 21.57 -8.28
C PRO A 54 27.74 20.56 -8.21
N PRO A 55 27.49 19.77 -9.26
CA PRO A 55 26.33 18.86 -9.35
C PRO A 55 26.21 17.88 -8.17
N GLN A 56 27.33 17.45 -7.60
CA GLN A 56 27.37 16.53 -6.44
C GLN A 56 26.77 17.14 -5.17
N TYR A 57 26.81 18.47 -5.04
CA TYR A 57 26.25 19.19 -3.88
C TYR A 57 24.90 19.85 -4.19
N ALA A 58 24.40 19.73 -5.42
CA ALA A 58 23.16 20.37 -5.85
C ALA A 58 21.92 19.88 -5.10
N SER A 59 21.99 18.70 -4.47
CA SER A 59 20.91 18.11 -3.66
C SER A 59 21.04 18.41 -2.15
N GLN A 60 22.13 19.04 -1.74
CA GLN A 60 22.36 19.35 -0.32
C GLN A 60 21.73 20.68 0.08
N ASP A 61 21.70 20.92 1.38
CA ASP A 61 21.24 22.16 1.99
C ASP A 61 22.14 23.34 1.59
N ARG A 62 21.53 24.46 1.19
CA ARG A 62 22.30 25.62 0.70
C ARG A 62 21.59 26.95 0.93
N ALA A 63 22.35 27.94 1.32
CA ALA A 63 21.90 29.32 1.45
C ALA A 63 22.15 30.11 0.16
N ILE A 64 21.23 30.99 -0.16
CA ILE A 64 21.36 31.96 -1.26
C ILE A 64 21.77 33.30 -0.64
N LEU A 65 22.88 33.85 -1.11
CA LEU A 65 23.44 35.10 -0.59
C LEU A 65 23.29 36.21 -1.64
N ASN A 66 23.08 37.42 -1.17
CA ASN A 66 23.14 38.61 -2.01
C ASN A 66 24.62 39.07 -2.20
N ASN A 67 24.83 40.16 -2.96
CA ASN A 67 26.15 40.76 -3.21
C ASN A 67 26.89 41.23 -1.94
N GLN A 68 26.19 41.35 -0.82
CA GLN A 68 26.74 41.76 0.48
C GLN A 68 27.04 40.54 1.37
N GLY A 69 26.83 39.30 0.87
CA GLY A 69 27.05 38.08 1.64
C GLY A 69 25.94 37.77 2.65
N VAL A 70 24.82 38.51 2.58
CA VAL A 70 23.67 38.28 3.46
C VAL A 70 22.78 37.22 2.87
N GLU A 71 22.33 36.26 3.68
CA GLU A 71 21.41 35.23 3.30
C GLU A 71 20.02 35.82 2.98
N VAL A 72 19.58 35.67 1.74
CA VAL A 72 18.31 36.16 1.22
C VAL A 72 17.35 35.02 0.89
N GLY A 73 17.82 33.79 0.96
CA GLY A 73 17.02 32.59 0.74
C GLY A 73 17.75 31.33 1.17
N HIS A 74 16.98 30.29 1.35
CA HIS A 74 17.47 28.98 1.77
C HIS A 74 16.81 27.89 0.91
N LEU A 75 17.62 26.97 0.41
CA LEU A 75 17.14 25.80 -0.31
C LEU A 75 17.48 24.57 0.52
N GLU A 76 16.46 23.94 1.06
CA GLU A 76 16.61 22.73 1.84
C GLU A 76 17.20 21.58 1.00
N ALA A 77 17.89 20.68 1.68
CA ALA A 77 18.41 19.47 1.06
C ALA A 77 17.29 18.69 0.37
N GLN A 78 17.56 18.19 -0.81
CA GLN A 78 16.64 17.33 -1.51
C GLN A 78 16.45 16.03 -0.71
N LYS A 79 15.22 15.72 -0.36
CA LYS A 79 14.89 14.49 0.38
C LYS A 79 15.35 13.27 -0.42
N SER A 80 15.99 12.34 0.26
CA SER A 80 16.38 11.08 -0.35
C SER A 80 15.13 10.31 -0.83
N GLN A 81 15.31 9.40 -1.81
CA GLN A 81 14.21 8.55 -2.30
C GLN A 81 13.57 7.74 -1.15
N GLU A 82 14.38 7.34 -0.18
CA GLU A 82 13.90 6.65 1.01
C GLU A 82 13.03 7.55 1.89
N GLN A 83 13.44 8.78 2.15
CA GLN A 83 12.65 9.76 2.91
C GLN A 83 11.35 10.12 2.18
N VAL A 84 11.39 10.27 0.86
CA VAL A 84 10.17 10.51 0.05
C VAL A 84 9.22 9.33 0.15
N SER A 85 9.74 8.09 0.00
CA SER A 85 8.92 6.89 0.10
C SER A 85 8.36 6.68 1.52
N ALA A 86 9.13 6.96 2.55
CA ALA A 86 8.69 6.89 3.94
C ALA A 86 7.56 7.90 4.23
N ALA A 87 7.76 9.15 3.81
CA ALA A 87 6.73 10.19 3.94
C ALA A 87 5.47 9.87 3.13
N ALA A 88 5.60 9.25 1.97
CA ALA A 88 4.45 8.80 1.17
C ALA A 88 3.67 7.68 1.87
N ARG A 89 4.36 6.70 2.47
CA ARG A 89 3.73 5.62 3.27
C ARG A 89 3.00 6.18 4.49
N GLU A 90 3.63 7.12 5.18
CA GLU A 90 3.03 7.77 6.35
C GLU A 90 1.75 8.53 5.97
N ARG A 91 1.79 9.33 4.89
CA ARG A 91 0.60 10.03 4.38
C ARG A 91 -0.50 9.05 3.98
N ALA A 92 -0.15 7.94 3.32
CA ALA A 92 -1.11 6.91 2.94
C ALA A 92 -1.77 6.27 4.18
N THR A 93 -0.99 6.01 5.23
CA THR A 93 -1.50 5.48 6.51
C THR A 93 -2.44 6.48 7.19
N GLN A 94 -2.04 7.75 7.27
CA GLN A 94 -2.88 8.81 7.82
C GLN A 94 -4.19 9.01 7.03
N MET A 95 -4.12 8.93 5.70
CA MET A 95 -5.32 9.00 4.85
C MET A 95 -6.28 7.85 5.12
N LYS A 96 -5.77 6.61 5.19
CA LYS A 96 -6.57 5.42 5.54
C LYS A 96 -7.22 5.58 6.91
N GLN A 97 -6.46 6.07 7.90
CA GLN A 97 -7.00 6.30 9.25
C GLN A 97 -8.13 7.33 9.23
N ARG A 98 -7.94 8.47 8.55
CA ARG A 98 -8.98 9.49 8.42
C ARG A 98 -10.24 8.99 7.71
N GLN A 99 -10.07 8.19 6.66
CA GLN A 99 -11.19 7.56 5.95
C GLN A 99 -11.95 6.59 6.86
N HIS A 100 -11.23 5.80 7.65
CA HIS A 100 -11.82 4.89 8.60
C HIS A 100 -12.56 5.63 9.73
N ASP A 101 -11.96 6.69 10.27
CA ASP A 101 -12.60 7.54 11.28
C ASP A 101 -13.90 8.17 10.76
N ALA A 102 -13.84 8.71 9.54
CA ALA A 102 -15.04 9.26 8.89
C ALA A 102 -16.12 8.20 8.67
N PHE A 103 -15.74 7.01 8.24
CA PHE A 103 -16.65 5.87 8.09
C PHE A 103 -17.34 5.53 9.43
N LEU A 104 -16.58 5.41 10.52
CA LEU A 104 -17.12 5.09 11.84
C LEU A 104 -18.18 6.12 12.28
N ILE A 105 -17.87 7.42 12.16
CA ILE A 105 -18.79 8.49 12.58
C ILE A 105 -20.03 8.59 11.68
N THR A 106 -19.89 8.37 10.37
CA THR A 106 -21.01 8.51 9.43
C THR A 106 -21.91 7.28 9.39
N THR A 107 -21.38 6.11 9.70
CA THR A 107 -22.11 4.84 9.58
C THR A 107 -22.82 4.46 10.87
N TYR A 108 -22.21 4.73 12.02
CA TYR A 108 -22.75 4.33 13.32
C TYR A 108 -23.23 5.54 14.12
N THR A 109 -24.37 5.39 14.77
CA THR A 109 -24.93 6.40 15.66
C THR A 109 -24.55 6.15 17.13
N SER A 110 -24.18 4.93 17.47
CA SER A 110 -23.80 4.53 18.81
C SER A 110 -22.85 3.34 18.83
N VAL A 111 -22.17 3.14 19.97
CA VAL A 111 -21.38 1.92 20.23
C VAL A 111 -22.24 0.67 20.10
N LYS A 112 -23.52 0.74 20.50
CA LYS A 112 -24.45 -0.39 20.43
C LYS A 112 -24.70 -0.85 19.01
N ASP A 113 -24.66 0.06 18.04
CA ASP A 113 -24.84 -0.31 16.61
C ASP A 113 -23.64 -1.13 16.12
N ILE A 114 -22.42 -0.76 16.54
CA ILE A 114 -21.19 -1.50 16.21
C ILE A 114 -21.24 -2.88 16.89
N GLU A 115 -21.62 -2.94 18.16
CA GLU A 115 -21.76 -4.19 18.92
C GLU A 115 -22.81 -5.11 18.28
N ALA A 116 -23.97 -4.58 17.88
CA ALA A 116 -25.02 -5.35 17.23
C ALA A 116 -24.56 -5.95 15.89
N LEU A 117 -23.85 -5.15 15.07
CA LEU A 117 -23.29 -5.65 13.83
C LEU A 117 -22.21 -6.71 14.07
N ARG A 118 -21.32 -6.48 15.05
CA ARG A 118 -20.33 -7.48 15.49
C ARG A 118 -21.00 -8.81 15.82
N ASP A 119 -22.04 -8.77 16.64
CA ASP A 119 -22.70 -9.98 17.14
C ASP A 119 -23.36 -10.75 16.00
N VAL A 120 -24.04 -10.06 15.09
CA VAL A 120 -24.60 -10.68 13.86
C VAL A 120 -23.52 -11.35 13.01
N ARG A 121 -22.36 -10.68 12.83
CA ARG A 121 -21.26 -11.23 12.04
C ARG A 121 -20.58 -12.42 12.71
N LEU A 122 -20.39 -12.33 14.04
CA LEU A 122 -19.82 -13.43 14.81
C LEU A 122 -20.76 -14.64 14.83
N ASP A 123 -22.07 -14.45 14.96
CA ASP A 123 -23.04 -15.55 14.94
C ASP A 123 -23.08 -16.24 13.56
N GLN A 124 -22.96 -15.48 12.48
CA GLN A 124 -22.83 -16.04 11.14
C GLN A 124 -21.57 -16.94 11.01
N LEU A 125 -20.41 -16.45 11.49
CA LEU A 125 -19.16 -17.24 11.45
C LEU A 125 -19.23 -18.47 12.37
N ARG A 126 -19.82 -18.34 13.54
CA ARG A 126 -20.05 -19.47 14.46
C ARG A 126 -20.90 -20.55 13.82
N GLY A 127 -21.96 -20.15 13.11
CA GLY A 127 -22.82 -21.09 12.37
C GLY A 127 -22.03 -21.86 11.30
N GLN A 128 -21.20 -21.15 10.53
CA GLN A 128 -20.34 -21.78 9.53
C GLN A 128 -19.30 -22.72 10.17
N ARG A 129 -18.67 -22.30 11.27
CA ARG A 129 -17.71 -23.11 12.02
C ARG A 129 -18.34 -24.37 12.58
N ALA A 130 -19.53 -24.25 13.19
CA ALA A 130 -20.25 -25.41 13.73
C ALA A 130 -20.61 -26.43 12.65
N ALA A 131 -21.00 -25.98 11.44
CA ALA A 131 -21.24 -26.87 10.32
C ALA A 131 -19.97 -27.58 9.85
N ALA A 132 -18.83 -26.86 9.78
CA ALA A 132 -17.53 -27.43 9.44
C ALA A 132 -17.03 -28.43 10.52
N GLU A 133 -17.23 -28.14 11.80
CA GLU A 133 -16.94 -29.07 12.91
C GLU A 133 -17.74 -30.36 12.77
N GLN A 134 -19.03 -30.25 12.58
CA GLN A 134 -19.90 -31.41 12.41
C GLN A 134 -19.50 -32.29 11.20
N TYR A 135 -19.14 -31.65 10.08
CA TYR A 135 -18.65 -32.37 8.91
C TYR A 135 -17.31 -33.05 9.18
N THR A 136 -16.38 -32.34 9.80
CA THR A 136 -15.07 -32.90 10.21
C THR A 136 -15.23 -34.10 11.13
N ASP A 137 -16.14 -34.05 12.09
CA ASP A 137 -16.42 -35.17 12.98
C ASP A 137 -17.01 -36.37 12.25
N SER A 138 -17.87 -36.13 11.27
CA SER A 138 -18.41 -37.23 10.42
C SER A 138 -17.31 -37.91 9.60
N LEU A 139 -16.33 -37.14 9.10
CA LEU A 139 -15.17 -37.70 8.40
C LEU A 139 -14.26 -38.50 9.33
N ARG A 140 -14.06 -38.04 10.58
CA ARG A 140 -13.29 -38.79 11.60
C ARG A 140 -13.93 -40.16 11.89
N VAL A 141 -15.26 -40.22 12.06
CA VAL A 141 -16.00 -41.46 12.28
C VAL A 141 -15.88 -42.37 11.06
N ARG A 142 -16.03 -41.83 9.84
CA ARG A 142 -15.86 -42.56 8.61
C ARG A 142 -14.44 -43.13 8.47
N LEU A 143 -13.41 -42.30 8.74
CA LEU A 143 -12.01 -42.73 8.70
C LEU A 143 -11.74 -43.87 9.69
N ALA A 144 -12.22 -43.77 10.93
CA ALA A 144 -12.08 -44.82 11.96
C ALA A 144 -12.73 -46.15 11.52
N THR A 145 -13.90 -46.08 10.89
CA THR A 145 -14.56 -47.26 10.32
C THR A 145 -13.76 -47.92 9.20
N LEU A 146 -13.22 -47.09 8.29
CA LEU A 146 -12.38 -47.58 7.19
C LEU A 146 -11.06 -48.19 7.71
N GLN A 147 -10.45 -47.55 8.70
CA GLN A 147 -9.26 -48.11 9.36
C GLN A 147 -9.52 -49.45 10.04
N THR A 148 -10.62 -49.58 10.78
CA THR A 148 -11.02 -50.84 11.42
C THR A 148 -11.19 -51.95 10.36
N ARG A 149 -11.81 -51.65 9.23
CA ARG A 149 -11.92 -52.61 8.11
C ARG A 149 -10.55 -52.96 7.53
N ALA A 150 -9.64 -51.98 7.40
CA ALA A 150 -8.31 -52.20 6.85
C ALA A 150 -7.43 -53.16 7.71
N LEU A 151 -7.67 -53.20 9.02
CA LEU A 151 -6.98 -54.14 9.93
C LEU A 151 -7.21 -55.65 9.60
N THR A 152 -8.24 -55.98 8.82
CA THR A 152 -8.50 -57.33 8.39
C THR A 152 -7.70 -57.78 7.15
N PHE A 153 -7.01 -56.84 6.50
CA PHE A 153 -6.26 -57.03 5.26
C PHE A 153 -4.78 -56.76 5.43
N ARG A 154 -3.92 -57.38 4.56
CA ARG A 154 -2.51 -57.03 4.45
C ARG A 154 -2.38 -55.61 3.86
N PRO A 155 -1.40 -54.79 4.33
CA PRO A 155 -0.31 -55.11 5.27
C PRO A 155 -0.68 -54.98 6.76
N TYR A 156 -1.87 -54.55 7.10
CA TYR A 156 -2.22 -54.19 8.49
C TYR A 156 -2.67 -55.37 9.35
N SER A 157 -3.06 -56.47 8.76
CA SER A 157 -3.43 -57.67 9.50
C SER A 157 -2.21 -58.49 9.91
N SER A 158 -2.17 -58.95 11.16
CA SER A 158 -1.14 -59.86 11.69
C SER A 158 -1.34 -61.31 11.28
N ARG A 159 -2.49 -61.65 10.64
CA ARG A 159 -2.78 -63.02 10.22
C ARG A 159 -2.02 -63.38 8.95
N ALA A 160 -1.39 -64.57 8.94
CA ALA A 160 -0.60 -65.06 7.81
C ALA A 160 -1.47 -65.29 6.54
N ASP A 161 -2.74 -65.66 6.72
CA ASP A 161 -3.70 -65.94 5.66
C ASP A 161 -4.52 -64.69 5.22
N ALA A 162 -4.23 -63.52 5.75
CA ALA A 162 -4.95 -62.30 5.41
C ALA A 162 -4.84 -61.96 3.92
N ARG A 163 -5.95 -61.57 3.32
CA ARG A 163 -6.00 -61.17 1.91
C ARG A 163 -5.36 -59.80 1.70
N ARG A 164 -4.98 -59.50 0.47
CA ARG A 164 -4.61 -58.13 0.08
C ARG A 164 -5.81 -57.21 0.26
N MET A 165 -5.54 -55.95 0.69
CA MET A 165 -6.57 -54.94 0.79
C MET A 165 -7.18 -54.64 -0.58
N PRO A 166 -8.51 -54.55 -0.70
CA PRO A 166 -9.19 -54.13 -1.90
C PRO A 166 -8.82 -52.70 -2.28
N ASP A 167 -8.68 -52.44 -3.58
CA ASP A 167 -8.24 -51.15 -4.07
C ASP A 167 -9.26 -50.02 -3.73
N ASP A 168 -10.56 -50.32 -3.77
CA ASP A 168 -11.64 -49.41 -3.36
C ASP A 168 -11.55 -48.99 -1.88
N LEU A 169 -11.15 -49.91 -1.00
CA LEU A 169 -10.93 -49.57 0.41
C LEU A 169 -9.70 -48.66 0.59
N ALA A 170 -8.62 -48.94 -0.14
CA ALA A 170 -7.41 -48.10 -0.12
C ALA A 170 -7.71 -46.68 -0.65
N GLU A 171 -8.42 -46.56 -1.77
CA GLU A 171 -8.81 -45.27 -2.32
C GLU A 171 -9.73 -44.50 -1.36
N ASN A 172 -10.70 -45.16 -0.73
CA ASN A 172 -11.58 -44.54 0.23
C ASN A 172 -10.84 -44.01 1.47
N LEU A 173 -9.84 -44.76 1.96
CA LEU A 173 -8.98 -44.33 3.07
C LEU A 173 -8.22 -43.04 2.71
N VAL A 174 -7.54 -43.06 1.57
CA VAL A 174 -6.74 -41.90 1.12
C VAL A 174 -7.64 -40.70 0.89
N ARG A 175 -8.77 -40.86 0.20
CA ARG A 175 -9.73 -39.80 -0.08
C ARG A 175 -10.27 -39.21 1.22
N THR A 176 -10.75 -40.05 2.16
CA THR A 176 -11.30 -39.58 3.44
C THR A 176 -10.23 -38.87 4.28
N LEU A 177 -8.98 -39.34 4.25
CA LEU A 177 -7.86 -38.69 4.95
C LEU A 177 -7.56 -37.29 4.37
N ASN A 178 -7.49 -37.18 3.05
CA ASN A 178 -7.25 -35.89 2.39
C ASN A 178 -8.39 -34.89 2.67
N GLU A 179 -9.64 -35.36 2.55
CA GLU A 179 -10.83 -34.56 2.85
C GLU A 179 -10.84 -34.11 4.33
N LEU A 180 -10.46 -34.96 5.27
CA LEU A 180 -10.34 -34.61 6.68
C LEU A 180 -9.24 -33.54 6.90
N ASN A 181 -8.12 -33.64 6.21
CA ASN A 181 -7.05 -32.65 6.29
C ASN A 181 -7.49 -31.29 5.76
N GLU A 182 -8.16 -31.25 4.60
CA GLU A 182 -8.72 -30.03 4.01
C GLU A 182 -9.75 -29.38 4.93
N GLN A 183 -10.70 -30.16 5.46
CA GLN A 183 -11.73 -29.66 6.38
C GLN A 183 -11.14 -29.19 7.72
N SER A 184 -10.12 -29.87 8.22
CA SER A 184 -9.42 -29.44 9.45
C SER A 184 -8.68 -28.10 9.24
N HIS A 185 -8.10 -27.88 8.06
CA HIS A 185 -7.51 -26.61 7.69
C HIS A 185 -8.56 -25.49 7.58
N GLU A 186 -9.67 -25.76 6.87
CA GLU A 186 -10.79 -24.80 6.75
C GLU A 186 -11.34 -24.41 8.12
N LEU A 187 -11.52 -25.37 9.02
CA LEU A 187 -11.95 -25.11 10.40
C LEU A 187 -10.98 -24.20 11.15
N ALA A 188 -9.67 -24.39 10.99
CA ALA A 188 -8.65 -23.51 11.58
C ALA A 188 -8.74 -22.09 11.01
N VAL A 189 -8.95 -21.94 9.70
CA VAL A 189 -9.17 -20.65 9.03
C VAL A 189 -10.40 -19.94 9.60
N LYS A 190 -11.55 -20.64 9.73
CA LYS A 190 -12.76 -20.06 10.31
C LYS A 190 -12.59 -19.61 11.75
N THR A 191 -11.83 -20.35 12.54
CA THR A 191 -11.50 -19.97 13.92
C THR A 191 -10.64 -18.70 13.96
N GLN A 192 -9.68 -18.58 13.06
CA GLN A 192 -8.85 -17.39 12.93
C GLN A 192 -9.65 -16.18 12.44
N GLU A 193 -10.55 -16.37 11.46
CA GLU A 193 -11.47 -15.32 10.99
C GLU A 193 -12.33 -14.78 12.12
N GLU A 194 -12.91 -15.65 12.98
CA GLU A 194 -13.71 -15.24 14.15
C GLU A 194 -12.88 -14.40 15.12
N THR A 195 -11.64 -14.81 15.41
CA THR A 195 -10.74 -14.10 16.31
C THR A 195 -10.37 -12.72 15.74
N THR A 196 -10.02 -12.68 14.47
CA THR A 196 -9.67 -11.44 13.76
C THR A 196 -10.84 -10.46 13.72
N LEU A 197 -12.02 -10.95 13.36
CA LEU A 197 -13.23 -10.13 13.32
C LEU A 197 -13.55 -9.52 14.67
N ARG A 198 -13.45 -10.30 15.73
CA ARG A 198 -13.67 -9.81 17.12
C ARG A 198 -12.69 -8.71 17.47
N ALA A 199 -11.40 -8.87 17.15
CA ALA A 199 -10.37 -7.87 17.40
C ALA A 199 -10.61 -6.58 16.61
N GLN A 200 -11.03 -6.69 15.33
CA GLN A 200 -11.36 -5.54 14.50
C GLN A 200 -12.51 -4.72 15.07
N PHE A 201 -13.63 -5.36 15.43
CA PHE A 201 -14.76 -4.67 16.02
C PHE A 201 -14.43 -4.06 17.38
N GLN A 202 -13.58 -4.71 18.17
CA GLN A 202 -13.12 -4.13 19.43
C GLN A 202 -12.32 -2.86 19.23
N ALA A 203 -11.40 -2.85 18.24
CA ALA A 203 -10.63 -1.67 17.87
C ALA A 203 -11.54 -0.53 17.32
N ASP A 204 -12.55 -0.88 16.54
CA ASP A 204 -13.54 0.08 16.02
C ASP A 204 -14.35 0.73 17.15
N ILE A 205 -14.79 -0.05 18.15
CA ILE A 205 -15.50 0.44 19.32
C ILE A 205 -14.63 1.42 20.12
N GLU A 206 -13.38 1.06 20.37
CA GLU A 206 -12.44 1.91 21.09
C GLU A 206 -12.18 3.21 20.32
N ARG A 207 -11.97 3.11 19.00
CA ARG A 207 -11.75 4.27 18.14
C ARG A 207 -12.97 5.19 18.09
N TYR A 208 -14.15 4.62 17.93
CA TYR A 208 -15.42 5.37 17.94
C TYR A 208 -15.60 6.14 19.26
N ARG A 209 -15.35 5.52 20.41
CA ARG A 209 -15.39 6.20 21.72
C ARG A 209 -14.40 7.36 21.78
N ALA A 210 -13.15 7.15 21.34
CA ALA A 210 -12.13 8.19 21.32
C ALA A 210 -12.53 9.39 20.43
N LEU A 211 -13.12 9.14 19.27
CA LEU A 211 -13.58 10.20 18.36
C LEU A 211 -14.72 11.04 18.98
N HIS A 212 -15.64 10.41 19.69
CA HIS A 212 -16.74 11.12 20.36
C HIS A 212 -16.28 11.94 21.57
N THR A 213 -15.28 11.48 22.31
CA THR A 213 -14.71 12.27 23.43
C THR A 213 -14.00 13.54 22.95
N ILE A 214 -13.35 13.49 21.79
CA ILE A 214 -12.69 14.65 21.17
C ILE A 214 -13.71 15.70 20.70
N HIS A 215 -14.88 15.29 20.23
CA HIS A 215 -15.91 16.21 19.71
C HIS A 215 -16.83 16.79 20.82
N SER A 216 -16.75 16.27 22.03
CA SER A 216 -17.56 16.73 23.19
C SER A 216 -16.82 17.73 24.08
N GLN A 217 -15.59 18.08 23.78
CA GLN A 217 -14.79 19.13 24.42
C GLN A 217 -14.77 20.38 23.54
#